data_c8f8616d71ba4e387fa558fe16e1e855
#
_entry.id   c8f8616d71ba4e387fa558fe16e1e855
#
_cell.length_a   1.000
_cell.length_b   1.000
_cell.length_c   1.000
_cell.angle_alpha   90.00
_cell.angle_beta   90.00
_cell.angle_gamma   90.00
#
_symmetry.space_group_name_H-M   'P 1'
#
loop_
_entity.id
_entity.type
_entity.pdbx_description
1 polymer ?
#
loop_
_entity_poly.entity_id
_entity_poly.type
_entity_poly.pdbx_seq_one_letter_code
_entity_poly.pdbx_strand_id
1 'polypeptide(L)'
;MKTICFYFQIHQPFRLKRYRFFDIGNDHYYYDDFANDDIITRIAQRSYLPANATLLEMIKNANGKFKVAFSISGVALEQLEVCVPEFIDSMKELVKTDCVEFLSETYAHSLASLCDPEEFKMQVRQHDEKIEQLFGVKPKVFRNTELIFSDDIASMIASMGFKGVITEGAKHILGWKSPNYLYSSAAAPKLKMLLKNYKMSDDISFRFSNYEWSDYPLTAEKFISWVKNYPEEEPIVNL
;
A
#
# COMPACT_ATOMS: atom_id res chain seq x y z
N MET A 1 14.86 19.39 -8.38
CA MET A 1 14.96 17.90 -8.49
C MET A 1 13.65 17.31 -8.00
N LYS A 2 13.00 16.43 -8.75
CA LYS A 2 11.75 15.79 -8.36
C LYS A 2 12.01 14.44 -7.70
N THR A 3 11.22 14.13 -6.68
CA THR A 3 11.22 12.83 -6.02
C THR A 3 9.97 12.05 -6.43
N ILE A 4 10.14 10.85 -6.97
CA ILE A 4 9.04 9.93 -7.22
C ILE A 4 8.98 8.95 -6.05
N CYS A 5 7.85 8.90 -5.37
CA CYS A 5 7.60 7.96 -4.27
C CYS A 5 6.74 6.82 -4.79
N PHE A 6 7.31 5.62 -4.83
CA PHE A 6 6.58 4.40 -5.15
C PHE A 6 6.20 3.66 -3.88
N TYR A 7 4.92 3.30 -3.76
CA TYR A 7 4.51 2.28 -2.81
C TYR A 7 3.67 1.21 -3.49
N PHE A 8 3.83 -0.02 -3.05
CA PHE A 8 3.11 -1.18 -3.58
C PHE A 8 2.13 -1.68 -2.53
N GLN A 9 0.86 -1.76 -2.90
CA GLN A 9 -0.17 -2.34 -2.05
C GLN A 9 -0.33 -3.82 -2.33
N ILE A 10 -0.28 -4.63 -1.29
CA ILE A 10 -0.55 -6.07 -1.33
C ILE A 10 -1.68 -6.35 -0.35
N HIS A 11 -2.82 -6.75 -0.87
CA HIS A 11 -3.97 -7.17 -0.09
C HIS A 11 -4.69 -8.32 -0.77
N GLN A 12 -4.97 -9.36 0.00
CA GLN A 12 -5.82 -10.48 -0.41
C GLN A 12 -6.73 -10.83 0.76
N PRO A 13 -8.06 -10.69 0.62
CA PRO A 13 -8.99 -11.06 1.67
C PRO A 13 -9.06 -12.58 1.81
N PHE A 14 -9.43 -13.07 2.98
CA PHE A 14 -9.92 -14.42 3.12
C PHE A 14 -11.28 -14.56 2.44
N ARG A 15 -11.38 -15.47 1.49
CA ARG A 15 -12.63 -15.78 0.78
C ARG A 15 -13.47 -16.72 1.58
N LEU A 16 -14.77 -16.43 1.60
CA LEU A 16 -15.74 -17.28 2.28
C LEU A 16 -16.29 -18.33 1.31
N LYS A 17 -16.48 -19.55 1.78
CA LYS A 17 -17.17 -20.57 1.01
C LYS A 17 -18.65 -20.22 0.84
N ARG A 18 -19.30 -20.85 -0.14
CA ARG A 18 -20.73 -20.71 -0.32
C ARG A 18 -21.46 -21.29 0.88
N TYR A 19 -22.10 -20.42 1.67
CA TYR A 19 -22.83 -20.78 2.88
C TYR A 19 -24.32 -20.89 2.57
N ARG A 20 -24.97 -21.99 3.02
CA ARG A 20 -26.40 -22.23 2.80
C ARG A 20 -27.16 -21.97 4.08
N PHE A 21 -28.47 -21.72 3.96
CA PHE A 21 -29.33 -21.52 5.11
C PHE A 21 -29.23 -22.65 6.16
N PHE A 22 -29.14 -23.91 5.72
CA PHE A 22 -29.04 -25.08 6.62
C PHE A 22 -27.65 -25.26 7.27
N ASP A 23 -26.66 -24.52 6.84
CA ASP A 23 -25.31 -24.53 7.44
C ASP A 23 -25.26 -23.60 8.66
N ILE A 24 -26.21 -22.67 8.79
CA ILE A 24 -26.28 -21.70 9.90
C ILE A 24 -26.44 -22.46 11.22
N GLY A 25 -25.51 -22.22 12.15
CA GLY A 25 -25.47 -22.90 13.45
C GLY A 25 -24.99 -24.34 13.46
N ASN A 26 -24.74 -24.94 12.30
CA ASN A 26 -24.25 -26.32 12.16
C ASN A 26 -22.79 -26.39 11.68
N ASP A 27 -22.37 -25.45 10.84
CA ASP A 27 -20.99 -25.33 10.36
C ASP A 27 -20.50 -23.91 10.68
N HIS A 28 -19.42 -23.84 11.49
CA HIS A 28 -18.81 -22.59 11.91
C HIS A 28 -17.52 -22.28 11.18
N TYR A 29 -17.13 -23.12 10.21
CA TYR A 29 -15.97 -22.89 9.38
C TYR A 29 -16.37 -22.21 8.07
N TYR A 30 -16.10 -20.92 7.97
CA TYR A 30 -16.61 -20.07 6.90
C TYR A 30 -15.69 -19.93 5.69
N TYR A 31 -14.41 -20.29 5.82
CA TYR A 31 -13.39 -20.00 4.81
C TYR A 31 -13.38 -21.04 3.69
N ASP A 32 -13.07 -20.59 2.49
CA ASP A 32 -12.79 -21.41 1.32
C ASP A 32 -11.25 -21.56 1.18
N ASP A 33 -10.70 -22.51 1.89
CA ASP A 33 -9.24 -22.73 1.93
C ASP A 33 -8.68 -22.99 0.54
N PHE A 34 -9.37 -23.83 -0.24
CA PHE A 34 -8.89 -24.16 -1.58
C PHE A 34 -8.78 -22.90 -2.46
N ALA A 35 -9.79 -22.06 -2.46
CA ALA A 35 -9.76 -20.82 -3.22
C ALA A 35 -8.71 -19.83 -2.67
N ASN A 36 -8.53 -19.75 -1.34
CA ASN A 36 -7.53 -18.89 -0.73
C ASN A 36 -6.11 -19.34 -1.11
N ASP A 37 -5.80 -20.63 -0.97
CA ASP A 37 -4.50 -21.20 -1.31
C ASP A 37 -4.16 -21.06 -2.80
N ASP A 38 -5.10 -21.43 -3.69
CA ASP A 38 -4.89 -21.33 -5.14
C ASP A 38 -4.62 -19.88 -5.58
N ILE A 39 -5.44 -18.94 -5.08
CA ILE A 39 -5.35 -17.55 -5.52
C ILE A 39 -4.07 -16.90 -5.00
N ILE A 40 -3.76 -17.03 -3.69
CA ILE A 40 -2.58 -16.39 -3.11
C ILE A 40 -1.29 -16.96 -3.71
N THR A 41 -1.21 -18.26 -3.89
CA THR A 41 -0.04 -18.95 -4.48
C THR A 41 0.16 -18.51 -5.93
N ARG A 42 -0.91 -18.51 -6.73
CA ARG A 42 -0.85 -18.11 -8.13
C ARG A 42 -0.46 -16.65 -8.32
N ILE A 43 -1.00 -15.73 -7.50
CA ILE A 43 -0.65 -14.30 -7.57
C ILE A 43 0.78 -14.08 -7.10
N ALA A 44 1.20 -14.73 -6.03
CA ALA A 44 2.56 -14.60 -5.52
C ALA A 44 3.59 -15.06 -6.57
N GLN A 45 3.36 -16.21 -7.20
CA GLN A 45 4.27 -16.73 -8.23
C GLN A 45 4.29 -15.89 -9.51
N ARG A 46 3.14 -15.36 -9.94
CA ARG A 46 3.06 -14.60 -11.19
C ARG A 46 3.43 -13.13 -11.06
N SER A 47 3.28 -12.56 -9.86
CA SER A 47 3.44 -11.11 -9.64
C SER A 47 4.41 -10.81 -8.50
N TYR A 48 4.13 -11.23 -7.26
CA TYR A 48 4.86 -10.71 -6.10
C TYR A 48 6.34 -11.14 -6.09
N LEU A 49 6.62 -12.42 -6.29
CA LEU A 49 8.00 -12.93 -6.30
C LEU A 49 8.83 -12.36 -7.46
N PRO A 50 8.35 -12.33 -8.71
CA PRO A 50 9.06 -11.68 -9.80
C PRO A 50 9.27 -10.18 -9.57
N ALA A 51 8.28 -9.48 -9.01
CA ALA A 51 8.40 -8.06 -8.68
C ALA A 51 9.48 -7.83 -7.60
N ASN A 52 9.49 -8.62 -6.53
CA ASN A 52 10.49 -8.51 -5.48
C ASN A 52 11.90 -8.77 -6.01
N ALA A 53 12.08 -9.76 -6.89
CA ALA A 53 13.37 -10.04 -7.53
C ALA A 53 13.85 -8.84 -8.37
N THR A 54 12.95 -8.27 -9.18
CA THR A 54 13.24 -7.07 -9.99
C THR A 54 13.62 -5.88 -9.12
N LEU A 55 12.85 -5.62 -8.05
CA LEU A 55 13.11 -4.52 -7.12
C LEU A 55 14.45 -4.69 -6.40
N LEU A 56 14.78 -5.91 -5.98
CA LEU A 56 16.07 -6.20 -5.35
C LEU A 56 17.25 -5.92 -6.29
N GLU A 57 17.12 -6.32 -7.55
CA GLU A 57 18.12 -6.01 -8.58
C GLU A 57 18.26 -4.49 -8.81
N MET A 58 17.14 -3.79 -8.95
CA MET A 58 17.13 -2.33 -9.11
C MET A 58 17.77 -1.61 -7.93
N ILE A 59 17.50 -2.02 -6.70
CA ILE A 59 18.08 -1.46 -5.49
C ILE A 59 19.60 -1.66 -5.49
N LYS A 60 20.08 -2.87 -5.80
CA LYS A 60 21.51 -3.18 -5.87
C LYS A 60 22.22 -2.36 -6.95
N ASN A 61 21.62 -2.26 -8.13
CA ASN A 61 22.18 -1.50 -9.25
C ASN A 61 22.18 0.02 -9.00
N ALA A 62 21.25 0.53 -8.21
CA ALA A 62 21.14 1.94 -7.87
C ALA A 62 22.05 2.37 -6.70
N ASN A 63 22.84 1.46 -6.11
CA ASN A 63 23.72 1.74 -4.97
C ASN A 63 23.01 2.48 -3.82
N GLY A 64 21.82 2.02 -3.45
CA GLY A 64 21.00 2.58 -2.36
C GLY A 64 20.27 3.89 -2.67
N LYS A 65 20.33 4.39 -3.92
CA LYS A 65 19.60 5.60 -4.34
C LYS A 65 18.13 5.32 -4.71
N PHE A 66 17.78 4.08 -4.99
CA PHE A 66 16.40 3.64 -5.25
C PHE A 66 15.81 3.02 -3.98
N LYS A 67 14.69 3.54 -3.55
CA LYS A 67 13.95 3.07 -2.37
C LYS A 67 12.49 2.89 -2.71
N VAL A 68 11.84 1.97 -2.02
CA VAL A 68 10.42 1.63 -2.23
C VAL A 68 9.71 1.45 -0.90
N ALA A 69 8.40 1.60 -0.91
CA ALA A 69 7.55 1.30 0.24
C ALA A 69 6.52 0.22 -0.09
N PHE A 70 6.13 -0.53 0.92
CA PHE A 70 5.10 -1.57 0.82
C PHE A 70 4.01 -1.35 1.86
N SER A 71 2.75 -1.49 1.44
CA SER A 71 1.55 -1.58 2.27
C SER A 71 1.01 -3.00 2.10
N ILE A 72 1.18 -3.85 3.10
CA ILE A 72 0.80 -5.27 3.04
C ILE A 72 -0.12 -5.55 4.21
N SER A 73 -1.39 -5.84 3.95
CA SER A 73 -2.36 -6.10 5.03
C SER A 73 -1.99 -7.33 5.86
N GLY A 74 -2.34 -7.32 7.15
CA GLY A 74 -2.07 -8.42 8.06
C GLY A 74 -2.66 -9.74 7.57
N VAL A 75 -3.90 -9.72 7.08
CA VAL A 75 -4.57 -10.92 6.52
C VAL A 75 -3.90 -11.45 5.24
N ALA A 76 -3.25 -10.60 4.46
CA ALA A 76 -2.44 -11.07 3.33
C ALA A 76 -1.12 -11.70 3.81
N LEU A 77 -0.48 -11.11 4.83
CA LEU A 77 0.72 -11.69 5.44
C LEU A 77 0.45 -13.06 6.04
N GLU A 78 -0.67 -13.26 6.73
CA GLU A 78 -1.05 -14.58 7.26
C GLU A 78 -1.13 -15.64 6.17
N GLN A 79 -1.83 -15.34 5.08
CA GLN A 79 -1.94 -16.26 3.94
C GLN A 79 -0.57 -16.52 3.30
N LEU A 80 0.25 -15.50 3.12
CA LEU A 80 1.58 -15.62 2.50
C LEU A 80 2.56 -16.41 3.37
N GLU A 81 2.49 -16.29 4.70
CA GLU A 81 3.33 -17.11 5.59
C GLU A 81 3.03 -18.61 5.49
N VAL A 82 1.75 -18.96 5.31
CA VAL A 82 1.32 -20.36 5.25
C VAL A 82 1.50 -20.93 3.85
N CYS A 83 1.04 -20.21 2.82
CA CYS A 83 0.93 -20.77 1.47
C CYS A 83 2.16 -20.49 0.60
N VAL A 84 2.90 -19.40 0.87
CA VAL A 84 4.03 -18.93 0.04
C VAL A 84 5.15 -18.35 0.92
N PRO A 85 5.77 -19.15 1.81
CA PRO A 85 6.81 -18.65 2.72
C PRO A 85 7.99 -18.01 1.98
N GLU A 86 8.25 -18.38 0.73
CA GLU A 86 9.28 -17.78 -0.12
C GLU A 86 9.04 -16.27 -0.35
N PHE A 87 7.77 -15.81 -0.30
CA PHE A 87 7.48 -14.40 -0.36
C PHE A 87 8.04 -13.67 0.86
N ILE A 88 7.83 -14.22 2.06
CA ILE A 88 8.36 -13.63 3.30
C ILE A 88 9.88 -13.58 3.27
N ASP A 89 10.53 -14.65 2.78
CA ASP A 89 11.98 -14.67 2.64
C ASP A 89 12.48 -13.63 1.63
N SER A 90 11.79 -13.48 0.50
CA SER A 90 12.12 -12.46 -0.51
C SER A 90 11.99 -11.03 0.05
N MET A 91 10.97 -10.78 0.89
CA MET A 91 10.81 -9.49 1.58
C MET A 91 11.93 -9.24 2.59
N LYS A 92 12.36 -10.27 3.34
CA LYS A 92 13.51 -10.15 4.25
C LYS A 92 14.79 -9.79 3.52
N GLU A 93 15.02 -10.35 2.32
CA GLU A 93 16.17 -9.95 1.49
C GLU A 93 16.10 -8.49 1.03
N LEU A 94 14.91 -8.01 0.68
CA LEU A 94 14.69 -6.59 0.37
C LEU A 94 14.97 -5.70 1.59
N VAL A 95 14.48 -6.07 2.77
CA VAL A 95 14.69 -5.30 4.02
C VAL A 95 16.17 -5.18 4.37
N LYS A 96 17.00 -6.22 4.16
CA LYS A 96 18.46 -6.17 4.41
C LYS A 96 19.19 -5.09 3.61
N THR A 97 18.56 -4.54 2.59
CA THR A 97 19.17 -3.46 1.78
C THR A 97 19.04 -2.07 2.41
N ASP A 98 18.27 -1.89 3.47
CA ASP A 98 17.90 -0.59 4.07
C ASP A 98 17.21 0.38 3.07
N CYS A 99 16.66 -0.17 1.99
CA CYS A 99 15.99 0.59 0.93
C CYS A 99 14.48 0.34 0.86
N VAL A 100 13.93 -0.38 1.83
CA VAL A 100 12.49 -0.71 1.90
C VAL A 100 11.87 -0.13 3.16
N GLU A 101 10.71 0.49 3.01
CA GLU A 101 9.88 0.97 4.11
C GLU A 101 8.53 0.24 4.09
N PHE A 102 8.04 -0.19 5.25
CA PHE A 102 6.65 -0.67 5.38
C PHE A 102 5.75 0.46 5.84
N LEU A 103 4.59 0.54 5.21
CA LEU A 103 3.50 1.41 5.63
C LEU A 103 2.61 0.65 6.61
N SER A 104 2.17 1.33 7.65
CA SER A 104 1.15 0.81 8.55
C SER A 104 -0.23 0.95 7.93
N GLU A 105 -1.10 0.00 8.19
CA GLU A 105 -2.52 0.02 7.79
C GLU A 105 -3.38 -0.73 8.82
N THR A 106 -4.69 -0.82 8.62
CA THR A 106 -5.55 -1.70 9.41
C THR A 106 -5.25 -3.17 9.07
N TYR A 107 -5.15 -4.04 10.09
CA TYR A 107 -4.76 -5.44 9.93
C TYR A 107 -5.59 -6.20 8.89
N ALA A 108 -6.91 -6.06 8.98
CA ALA A 108 -7.85 -6.72 8.09
C ALA A 108 -8.23 -5.87 6.85
N HIS A 109 -7.50 -4.78 6.57
CA HIS A 109 -7.88 -3.83 5.52
C HIS A 109 -9.31 -3.31 5.69
N SER A 110 -9.68 -3.00 6.94
CA SER A 110 -11.03 -2.66 7.35
C SER A 110 -11.34 -1.17 7.24
N LEU A 111 -12.62 -0.85 7.28
CA LEU A 111 -13.13 0.52 7.33
C LEU A 111 -13.38 1.01 8.78
N ALA A 112 -12.77 0.38 9.77
CA ALA A 112 -12.95 0.72 11.19
C ALA A 112 -12.69 2.20 11.51
N SER A 113 -11.81 2.85 10.74
CA SER A 113 -11.55 4.30 10.87
C SER A 113 -12.79 5.20 10.74
N LEU A 114 -13.88 4.69 10.17
CA LEU A 114 -15.11 5.44 9.94
C LEU A 114 -16.16 5.25 11.07
N CYS A 115 -16.08 4.16 11.84
CA CYS A 115 -17.14 3.78 12.75
C CYS A 115 -16.70 3.39 14.16
N ASP A 116 -15.46 2.89 14.31
CA ASP A 116 -14.94 2.43 15.61
C ASP A 116 -13.46 2.80 15.80
N PRO A 117 -13.19 3.92 16.49
CA PRO A 117 -11.81 4.36 16.73
C PRO A 117 -10.96 3.39 17.55
N GLU A 118 -11.55 2.61 18.46
CA GLU A 118 -10.79 1.66 19.28
C GLU A 118 -10.43 0.41 18.48
N GLU A 119 -11.36 -0.12 17.69
CA GLU A 119 -11.09 -1.20 16.75
C GLU A 119 -10.03 -0.77 15.72
N PHE A 120 -10.15 0.45 15.19
CA PHE A 120 -9.16 1.00 14.28
C PHE A 120 -7.75 0.99 14.89
N LYS A 121 -7.59 1.54 16.11
CA LYS A 121 -6.30 1.58 16.78
C LYS A 121 -5.77 0.20 17.11
N MET A 122 -6.65 -0.73 17.47
CA MET A 122 -6.29 -2.12 17.75
C MET A 122 -5.72 -2.80 16.49
N GLN A 123 -6.42 -2.72 15.37
CA GLN A 123 -5.96 -3.31 14.11
C GLN A 123 -4.64 -2.70 13.63
N VAL A 124 -4.45 -1.40 13.77
CA VAL A 124 -3.18 -0.73 13.41
C VAL A 124 -2.03 -1.26 14.28
N ARG A 125 -2.23 -1.42 15.59
CA ARG A 125 -1.19 -2.00 16.48
C ARG A 125 -0.88 -3.44 16.11
N GLN A 126 -1.89 -4.27 15.88
CA GLN A 126 -1.70 -5.66 15.44
C GLN A 126 -0.91 -5.74 14.14
N HIS A 127 -1.19 -4.84 13.20
CA HIS A 127 -0.46 -4.77 11.95
C HIS A 127 1.02 -4.40 12.17
N ASP A 128 1.29 -3.37 12.96
CA ASP A 128 2.65 -2.93 13.26
C ASP A 128 3.46 -4.04 13.98
N GLU A 129 2.83 -4.74 14.94
CA GLU A 129 3.42 -5.89 15.64
C GLU A 129 3.75 -7.03 14.65
N LYS A 130 2.85 -7.31 13.70
CA LYS A 130 3.07 -8.33 12.67
C LYS A 130 4.25 -7.98 11.76
N ILE A 131 4.33 -6.74 11.32
CA ILE A 131 5.46 -6.24 10.50
C ILE A 131 6.77 -6.33 11.30
N GLU A 132 6.77 -5.89 12.55
CA GLU A 132 7.96 -5.93 13.41
C GLU A 132 8.40 -7.37 13.67
N GLN A 133 7.45 -8.28 13.93
CA GLN A 133 7.72 -9.72 14.11
C GLN A 133 8.37 -10.36 12.90
N LEU A 134 7.85 -10.08 11.69
CA LEU A 134 8.31 -10.72 10.46
C LEU A 134 9.62 -10.14 9.93
N PHE A 135 9.77 -8.83 10.02
CA PHE A 135 10.81 -8.09 9.29
C PHE A 135 11.75 -7.28 10.19
N GLY A 136 11.48 -7.19 11.50
CA GLY A 136 12.32 -6.47 12.47
C GLY A 136 12.29 -4.95 12.30
N VAL A 137 11.32 -4.40 11.57
CA VAL A 137 11.20 -2.96 11.30
C VAL A 137 9.84 -2.45 11.75
N LYS A 138 9.80 -1.21 12.23
CA LYS A 138 8.55 -0.60 12.69
C LYS A 138 8.09 0.47 11.70
N PRO A 139 6.83 0.40 11.20
CA PRO A 139 6.28 1.41 10.33
C PRO A 139 6.26 2.81 10.98
N LYS A 140 6.47 3.85 10.16
CA LYS A 140 6.45 5.25 10.59
C LYS A 140 5.45 6.09 9.82
N VAL A 141 4.98 5.58 8.71
CA VAL A 141 4.02 6.21 7.81
C VAL A 141 2.79 5.32 7.74
N PHE A 142 1.62 5.93 7.84
CA PHE A 142 0.34 5.24 7.81
C PHE A 142 -0.32 5.39 6.43
N ARG A 143 -1.02 4.37 6.00
CA ARG A 143 -1.89 4.38 4.83
C ARG A 143 -3.23 3.76 5.20
N ASN A 144 -4.31 4.54 5.14
CA ASN A 144 -5.63 4.00 5.44
C ASN A 144 -6.20 3.18 4.29
N THR A 145 -7.10 2.26 4.63
CA THR A 145 -7.92 1.50 3.67
C THR A 145 -8.58 2.46 2.69
N GLU A 146 -8.48 2.13 1.38
CA GLU A 146 -9.01 2.94 0.27
C GLU A 146 -8.56 4.40 0.28
N LEU A 147 -7.44 4.72 0.96
CA LEU A 147 -6.90 6.07 1.12
C LEU A 147 -7.88 7.05 1.80
N ILE A 148 -8.90 6.54 2.49
CA ILE A 148 -9.88 7.35 3.21
C ILE A 148 -9.18 8.21 4.26
N PHE A 149 -9.52 9.47 4.30
CA PHE A 149 -8.89 10.43 5.18
C PHE A 149 -9.89 11.49 5.68
N SER A 150 -9.70 11.90 6.94
CA SER A 150 -10.35 13.05 7.56
C SER A 150 -9.41 13.64 8.62
N ASP A 151 -9.73 14.82 9.13
CA ASP A 151 -8.97 15.44 10.22
C ASP A 151 -9.05 14.63 11.53
N ASP A 152 -10.14 13.90 11.75
CA ASP A 152 -10.26 12.99 12.88
C ASP A 152 -9.30 11.80 12.75
N ILE A 153 -9.21 11.22 11.55
CA ILE A 153 -8.22 10.17 11.25
C ILE A 153 -6.80 10.72 11.42
N ALA A 154 -6.52 11.94 10.95
CA ALA A 154 -5.23 12.58 11.13
C ALA A 154 -4.86 12.70 12.62
N SER A 155 -5.81 13.12 13.46
CA SER A 155 -5.62 13.24 14.91
C SER A 155 -5.37 11.89 15.56
N MET A 156 -6.11 10.84 15.16
CA MET A 156 -5.92 9.49 15.68
C MET A 156 -4.53 8.95 15.37
N ILE A 157 -4.11 8.97 14.11
CA ILE A 157 -2.80 8.42 13.71
C ILE A 157 -1.63 9.25 14.24
N ALA A 158 -1.78 10.57 14.36
CA ALA A 158 -0.79 11.42 15.00
C ALA A 158 -0.63 11.07 16.49
N SER A 159 -1.73 10.78 17.20
CA SER A 159 -1.71 10.34 18.60
C SER A 159 -1.03 8.97 18.78
N MET A 160 -1.03 8.13 17.76
CA MET A 160 -0.33 6.84 17.73
C MET A 160 1.16 6.98 17.40
N GLY A 161 1.64 8.19 17.09
CA GLY A 161 3.07 8.49 16.89
C GLY A 161 3.55 8.40 15.44
N PHE A 162 2.65 8.25 14.47
CA PHE A 162 3.02 8.27 13.05
C PHE A 162 3.54 9.65 12.63
N LYS A 163 4.52 9.63 11.73
CA LYS A 163 5.18 10.85 11.22
C LYS A 163 4.58 11.32 9.89
N GLY A 164 3.97 10.41 9.16
CA GLY A 164 3.38 10.69 7.86
C GLY A 164 2.17 9.83 7.57
N VAL A 165 1.40 10.25 6.58
CA VAL A 165 0.25 9.54 6.04
C VAL A 165 0.26 9.64 4.53
N ILE A 166 -0.10 8.53 3.87
CA ILE A 166 -0.43 8.52 2.45
C ILE A 166 -1.94 8.53 2.32
N THR A 167 -2.46 9.46 1.53
CA THR A 167 -3.90 9.61 1.28
C THR A 167 -4.17 10.09 -0.13
N GLU A 168 -5.41 9.99 -0.57
CA GLU A 168 -5.84 10.59 -1.82
C GLU A 168 -6.00 12.11 -1.65
N GLY A 169 -5.52 12.84 -2.64
CA GLY A 169 -5.78 14.27 -2.73
C GLY A 169 -7.19 14.54 -3.25
N ALA A 170 -8.18 14.62 -2.36
CA ALA A 170 -9.56 14.85 -2.72
C ALA A 170 -9.71 16.17 -3.51
N LYS A 171 -10.13 16.06 -4.76
CA LYS A 171 -10.17 17.20 -5.70
C LYS A 171 -11.02 18.38 -5.20
N HIS A 172 -12.12 18.09 -4.51
CA HIS A 172 -12.99 19.14 -3.94
C HIS A 172 -12.35 19.91 -2.77
N ILE A 173 -11.35 19.32 -2.11
CA ILE A 173 -10.56 19.97 -1.05
C ILE A 173 -9.36 20.70 -1.65
N LEU A 174 -8.65 20.04 -2.57
CA LEU A 174 -7.48 20.64 -3.23
C LEU A 174 -7.86 21.79 -4.16
N GLY A 175 -9.04 21.73 -4.81
CA GLY A 175 -9.44 22.67 -5.82
C GLY A 175 -8.45 22.67 -7.01
N TRP A 176 -7.77 23.81 -7.19
CA TRP A 176 -6.75 23.98 -8.24
C TRP A 176 -5.34 23.53 -7.83
N LYS A 177 -5.13 23.20 -6.55
CA LYS A 177 -3.80 22.83 -6.04
C LYS A 177 -3.40 21.44 -6.54
N SER A 178 -2.10 21.28 -6.77
CA SER A 178 -1.53 19.99 -7.18
C SER A 178 -1.36 19.02 -5.99
N PRO A 179 -1.53 17.70 -6.17
CA PRO A 179 -1.19 16.71 -5.17
C PRO A 179 0.33 16.55 -4.95
N ASN A 180 1.15 17.15 -5.80
CA ASN A 180 2.60 16.93 -5.85
C ASN A 180 3.40 17.79 -4.84
N TYR A 181 2.74 18.21 -3.77
CA TYR A 181 3.37 18.92 -2.63
C TYR A 181 3.27 18.10 -1.35
N LEU A 182 4.11 18.46 -0.40
CA LEU A 182 3.98 17.94 0.95
C LEU A 182 2.96 18.78 1.71
N TYR A 183 1.90 18.14 2.19
CA TYR A 183 0.81 18.76 2.93
C TYR A 183 0.89 18.45 4.43
N SER A 184 0.01 19.08 5.20
CA SER A 184 -0.27 18.73 6.60
C SER A 184 -1.74 19.02 6.90
N SER A 185 -2.33 18.28 7.84
CA SER A 185 -3.67 18.55 8.36
C SER A 185 -3.62 19.67 9.40
N ALA A 186 -4.66 20.50 9.41
CA ALA A 186 -4.83 21.52 10.45
C ALA A 186 -4.99 20.90 11.85
N ALA A 187 -5.64 19.73 11.93
CA ALA A 187 -5.84 18.97 13.17
C ALA A 187 -4.56 18.30 13.69
N ALA A 188 -3.59 18.03 12.81
CA ALA A 188 -2.33 17.40 13.13
C ALA A 188 -1.17 18.01 12.33
N PRO A 189 -0.72 19.26 12.64
CA PRO A 189 0.24 20.00 11.81
C PRO A 189 1.62 19.34 11.67
N LYS A 190 2.00 18.48 12.62
CA LYS A 190 3.26 17.75 12.57
C LYS A 190 3.22 16.51 11.67
N LEU A 191 2.02 15.98 11.38
CA LEU A 191 1.81 14.85 10.50
C LEU A 191 2.01 15.28 9.06
N LYS A 192 2.97 14.69 8.36
CA LYS A 192 3.22 14.97 6.95
C LYS A 192 2.29 14.14 6.08
N MET A 193 1.71 14.78 5.07
CA MET A 193 0.74 14.13 4.17
C MET A 193 1.31 14.08 2.76
N LEU A 194 1.41 12.86 2.23
CA LEU A 194 1.74 12.59 0.84
C LEU A 194 0.44 12.25 0.11
N LEU A 195 0.06 13.08 -0.84
CA LEU A 195 -1.16 12.89 -1.60
C LEU A 195 -0.86 12.07 -2.85
N LYS A 196 -1.65 11.02 -3.09
CA LYS A 196 -1.50 10.18 -4.28
C LYS A 196 -1.80 11.00 -5.54
N ASN A 197 -0.87 10.99 -6.50
CA ASN A 197 -1.15 11.45 -7.85
C ASN A 197 -1.96 10.37 -8.57
N TYR A 198 -3.29 10.38 -8.36
CA TYR A 198 -4.18 9.35 -8.86
C TYR A 198 -4.10 9.19 -10.37
N LYS A 199 -4.00 10.31 -11.14
CA LYS A 199 -3.93 10.27 -12.59
C LYS A 199 -2.73 9.45 -13.09
N MET A 200 -1.55 9.72 -12.58
CA MET A 200 -0.34 8.99 -12.97
C MET A 200 -0.32 7.56 -12.41
N SER A 201 -0.87 7.34 -11.22
CA SER A 201 -1.02 6.00 -10.66
C SER A 201 -1.97 5.15 -11.49
N ASP A 202 -3.09 5.72 -11.94
CA ASP A 202 -4.07 5.04 -12.80
C ASP A 202 -3.49 4.74 -14.19
N ASP A 203 -2.61 5.59 -14.71
CA ASP A 203 -1.90 5.33 -15.95
C ASP A 203 -1.07 4.04 -15.86
N ILE A 204 -0.39 3.81 -14.74
CA ILE A 204 0.34 2.56 -14.50
C ILE A 204 -0.62 1.39 -14.25
N SER A 205 -1.61 1.57 -13.38
CA SER A 205 -2.44 0.46 -12.90
C SER A 205 -3.45 -0.04 -13.94
N PHE A 206 -3.98 0.85 -14.78
CA PHE A 206 -5.09 0.53 -15.68
C PHE A 206 -4.78 0.73 -17.16
N ARG A 207 -3.91 1.69 -17.52
CA ARG A 207 -3.63 2.03 -18.91
C ARG A 207 -2.39 1.35 -19.47
N PHE A 208 -1.45 0.94 -18.64
CA PHE A 208 -0.22 0.28 -19.05
C PHE A 208 -0.46 -0.94 -19.96
N SER A 209 -1.45 -1.76 -19.62
CA SER A 209 -1.81 -2.97 -20.39
C SER A 209 -3.07 -2.82 -21.25
N ASN A 210 -3.64 -1.62 -21.35
CA ASN A 210 -4.86 -1.39 -22.11
C ASN A 210 -4.55 -1.07 -23.58
N TYR A 211 -4.67 -2.07 -24.45
CA TYR A 211 -4.43 -1.94 -25.89
C TYR A 211 -5.42 -1.02 -26.61
N GLU A 212 -6.60 -0.76 -26.01
CA GLU A 212 -7.62 0.12 -26.58
C GLU A 212 -7.42 1.59 -26.17
N TRP A 213 -6.47 1.87 -25.31
CA TRP A 213 -6.17 3.24 -24.90
C TRP A 213 -5.52 4.02 -26.05
N SER A 214 -6.04 5.21 -26.34
CA SER A 214 -5.61 6.04 -27.49
C SER A 214 -4.11 6.36 -27.50
N ASP A 215 -3.48 6.42 -26.33
CA ASP A 215 -2.06 6.71 -26.17
C ASP A 215 -1.19 5.46 -25.93
N TYR A 216 -1.74 4.26 -26.15
CA TYR A 216 -0.96 3.01 -26.07
C TYR A 216 0.21 3.00 -27.07
N PRO A 217 1.38 2.46 -26.73
CA PRO A 217 1.77 1.89 -25.43
C PRO A 217 2.24 2.94 -24.41
N LEU A 218 2.03 2.67 -23.13
CA LEU A 218 2.67 3.42 -22.07
C LEU A 218 4.11 2.91 -21.90
N THR A 219 5.08 3.68 -22.38
CA THR A 219 6.50 3.37 -22.20
C THR A 219 7.09 4.15 -21.02
N ALA A 220 8.23 3.69 -20.51
CA ALA A 220 8.95 4.38 -19.43
C ALA A 220 9.33 5.80 -19.82
N GLU A 221 9.79 6.01 -21.07
CA GLU A 221 10.16 7.33 -21.60
C GLU A 221 8.96 8.28 -21.62
N LYS A 222 7.81 7.79 -22.09
CA LYS A 222 6.56 8.56 -22.11
C LYS A 222 6.17 8.96 -20.68
N PHE A 223 6.16 8.02 -19.74
CA PHE A 223 5.84 8.27 -18.36
C PHE A 223 6.79 9.30 -17.71
N ILE A 224 8.09 9.13 -17.90
CA ILE A 224 9.12 10.07 -17.39
C ILE A 224 8.97 11.46 -18.01
N SER A 225 8.60 11.55 -19.30
CA SER A 225 8.34 12.85 -19.93
C SER A 225 7.17 13.57 -19.25
N TRP A 226 6.12 12.87 -18.86
CA TRP A 226 5.00 13.45 -18.12
C TRP A 226 5.41 13.93 -16.72
N VAL A 227 6.23 13.14 -16.01
CA VAL A 227 6.78 13.58 -14.71
C VAL A 227 7.62 14.85 -14.86
N LYS A 228 8.42 14.96 -15.93
CA LYS A 228 9.26 16.14 -16.21
C LYS A 228 8.43 17.37 -16.57
N ASN A 229 7.25 17.21 -17.14
CA ASN A 229 6.36 18.31 -17.52
C ASN A 229 5.64 18.97 -16.33
N TYR A 230 5.66 18.36 -15.13
CA TYR A 230 5.18 19.08 -13.94
C TYR A 230 6.11 20.24 -13.60
N PRO A 231 5.57 21.36 -13.07
CA PRO A 231 6.35 22.52 -12.63
C PRO A 231 7.49 22.13 -11.67
N GLU A 232 8.61 22.86 -11.71
CA GLU A 232 9.75 22.57 -10.84
C GLU A 232 9.43 22.71 -9.36
N GLU A 233 8.46 23.59 -9.04
CA GLU A 233 7.94 23.85 -7.70
C GLU A 233 7.16 22.67 -7.11
N GLU A 234 6.80 21.69 -7.93
CA GLU A 234 6.13 20.44 -7.51
C GLU A 234 7.18 19.34 -7.25
N PRO A 235 7.69 19.23 -6.01
CA PRO A 235 8.90 18.44 -5.75
C PRO A 235 8.64 16.93 -5.63
N ILE A 236 7.38 16.51 -5.43
CA ILE A 236 7.04 15.12 -5.08
C ILE A 236 5.95 14.60 -6.01
N VAL A 237 6.15 13.40 -6.54
CA VAL A 237 5.10 12.63 -7.24
C VAL A 237 4.91 11.33 -6.47
N ASN A 238 3.78 11.19 -5.79
CA ASN A 238 3.46 10.00 -4.99
C ASN A 238 2.54 9.09 -5.81
N LEU A 239 2.97 7.84 -6.05
CA LEU A 239 2.34 6.87 -6.94
C LEU A 239 1.91 5.61 -6.21
#